data_c77d553cf31d2e074a0cc6549424c016
#
_entry.id   c77d553cf31d2e074a0cc6549424c016
#
_cell.length_a   1.000
_cell.length_b   1.000
_cell.length_c   1.000
_cell.angle_alpha   90.00
_cell.angle_beta   90.00
_cell.angle_gamma   90.00
#
_symmetry.space_group_name_H-M   'P 1'
#
loop_
_entity.id
_entity.type
_entity.pdbx_description
1 polymer ?
#
loop_
_entity_poly.entity_id
_entity_poly.type
_entity_poly.pdbx_seq_one_letter_code
_entity_poly.pdbx_strand_id
1 'polypeptide(L)'
;MIERVEVVRGGGSALFGANAVGGTINIITKDPINNSFQVSSTMSNMNGKVWEQYMGANASLVSKDNTYGIALYQSYRNRNPYDADGDGFSELGKLNMNTFGLRTYYRPTQFSRISLEYHTTNEFRRGGNKFDLQPHETDITEQTKHVINSGGLSYDLFWKEYKHKLSFYSSIQHTDRNSYYGAQQDANAYGKTKDLTWVAGGMYVGNFEKVLFSPATFTAGLEYQNNSLHDVCLLYTSDAADD
;
A
#
# COMPACT_ATOMS: atom_id res chain seq x y z
N MET A 1 -8.30 3.61 -9.71
CA MET A 1 -7.27 4.54 -9.21
C MET A 1 -5.87 4.22 -9.74
N ILE A 2 -5.60 2.99 -10.12
CA ILE A 2 -4.37 2.64 -10.85
C ILE A 2 -4.55 3.10 -12.31
N GLU A 3 -3.57 3.81 -12.84
CA GLU A 3 -3.52 4.18 -14.26
C GLU A 3 -2.91 3.03 -15.05
N ARG A 4 -1.72 2.56 -14.61
CA ARG A 4 -1.02 1.44 -15.22
C ARG A 4 -0.09 0.76 -14.23
N VAL A 5 0.28 -0.46 -14.57
CA VAL A 5 1.31 -1.24 -13.87
C VAL A 5 2.43 -1.51 -14.86
N GLU A 6 3.65 -1.15 -14.47
CA GLU A 6 4.86 -1.40 -15.25
C GLU A 6 5.65 -2.52 -14.57
N VAL A 7 6.00 -3.54 -15.33
CA VAL A 7 6.77 -4.68 -14.83
C VAL A 7 8.11 -4.70 -15.56
N VAL A 8 9.18 -4.46 -14.82
CA VAL A 8 10.56 -4.56 -15.31
C VAL A 8 11.14 -5.89 -14.81
N ARG A 9 11.50 -6.77 -15.72
CA ARG A 9 12.09 -8.07 -15.40
C ARG A 9 13.62 -7.94 -15.42
N GLY A 10 14.27 -8.57 -14.45
CA GLY A 10 15.74 -8.51 -14.32
C GLY A 10 16.21 -7.32 -13.49
N GLY A 11 17.52 -7.15 -13.38
CA GLY A 11 18.13 -6.16 -12.51
C GLY A 11 17.78 -4.72 -12.89
N GLY A 12 16.98 -4.08 -12.05
CA GLY A 12 16.59 -2.67 -12.14
C GLY A 12 17.25 -1.77 -11.10
N SER A 13 18.28 -2.29 -10.41
CA SER A 13 18.91 -1.64 -9.25
C SER A 13 19.48 -0.24 -9.52
N ALA A 14 19.89 0.03 -10.77
CA ALA A 14 20.37 1.36 -11.14
C ALA A 14 19.30 2.46 -11.08
N LEU A 15 18.02 2.11 -11.24
CA LEU A 15 16.90 3.06 -11.23
C LEU A 15 16.00 2.93 -9.98
N PHE A 16 15.92 1.72 -9.41
CA PHE A 16 14.94 1.37 -8.38
C PHE A 16 15.56 0.91 -7.05
N GLY A 17 16.89 1.10 -6.90
CA GLY A 17 17.62 0.78 -5.67
C GLY A 17 18.10 -0.67 -5.60
N ALA A 18 18.91 -0.96 -4.58
CA ALA A 18 19.62 -2.23 -4.41
C ALA A 18 18.71 -3.46 -4.28
N ASN A 19 17.47 -3.27 -3.84
CA ASN A 19 16.50 -4.36 -3.63
C ASN A 19 15.86 -4.85 -4.95
N ALA A 20 16.02 -4.13 -6.06
CA ALA A 20 15.42 -4.45 -7.36
C ALA A 20 16.26 -5.46 -8.18
N VAL A 21 16.78 -6.50 -7.54
CA VAL A 21 17.64 -7.52 -8.19
C VAL A 21 16.84 -8.46 -9.08
N GLY A 22 15.67 -8.90 -8.62
CA GLY A 22 14.80 -9.82 -9.35
C GLY A 22 13.84 -9.16 -10.34
N GLY A 23 13.72 -7.84 -10.28
CA GLY A 23 12.78 -7.03 -11.07
C GLY A 23 12.03 -6.01 -10.22
N THR A 24 11.20 -5.21 -10.89
CA THR A 24 10.42 -4.14 -10.27
C THR A 24 9.00 -4.15 -10.79
N ILE A 25 8.04 -3.95 -9.91
CA ILE A 25 6.64 -3.66 -10.24
C ILE A 25 6.37 -2.22 -9.84
N ASN A 26 6.18 -1.35 -10.83
CA ASN A 26 5.85 0.06 -10.61
C ASN A 26 4.36 0.28 -10.84
N ILE A 27 3.65 0.71 -9.80
CA ILE A 27 2.22 1.00 -9.85
C ILE A 27 2.03 2.51 -9.97
N ILE A 28 1.51 2.94 -11.10
CA ILE A 28 1.26 4.35 -11.38
C ILE A 28 -0.20 4.64 -11.11
N THR A 29 -0.45 5.57 -10.21
CA THR A 29 -1.80 6.00 -9.83
C THR A 29 -2.27 7.13 -10.75
N LYS A 30 -3.59 7.19 -11.00
CA LYS A 30 -4.20 8.25 -11.82
C LYS A 30 -4.09 9.60 -11.13
N ASP A 31 -3.66 10.59 -11.89
CA ASP A 31 -3.80 11.99 -11.49
C ASP A 31 -5.26 12.43 -11.63
N PRO A 32 -5.76 13.31 -10.76
CA PRO A 32 -7.01 13.99 -11.00
C PRO A 32 -6.85 14.99 -12.16
N ILE A 33 -7.47 14.68 -13.29
CA ILE A 33 -7.44 15.51 -14.51
C ILE A 33 -8.79 16.09 -14.87
N ASN A 34 -9.88 15.54 -14.31
CA ASN A 34 -11.25 15.98 -14.54
C ASN A 34 -12.04 15.91 -13.23
N ASN A 35 -13.08 16.75 -13.14
CA ASN A 35 -14.07 16.63 -12.08
C ASN A 35 -14.87 15.34 -12.29
N SER A 36 -14.89 14.48 -11.28
CA SER A 36 -15.62 13.22 -11.34
C SER A 36 -16.10 12.78 -9.97
N PHE A 37 -17.17 12.01 -9.99
CA PHE A 37 -17.67 11.30 -8.81
C PHE A 37 -18.16 9.93 -9.25
N GLN A 38 -17.74 8.90 -8.54
CA GLN A 38 -18.13 7.53 -8.82
C GLN A 38 -18.37 6.78 -7.50
N VAL A 39 -19.47 6.04 -7.45
CA VAL A 39 -19.75 5.09 -6.40
C VAL A 39 -19.94 3.71 -7.05
N SER A 40 -19.40 2.69 -6.40
CA SER A 40 -19.55 1.30 -6.82
C SER A 40 -19.92 0.43 -5.62
N SER A 41 -20.75 -0.56 -5.87
CA SER A 41 -21.10 -1.59 -4.90
C SER A 41 -21.10 -2.93 -5.61
N THR A 42 -20.48 -3.91 -4.96
CA THR A 42 -20.49 -5.30 -5.43
C THR A 42 -20.88 -6.18 -4.26
N MET A 43 -21.85 -7.05 -4.49
CA MET A 43 -22.25 -8.07 -3.55
C MET A 43 -22.02 -9.43 -4.19
N SER A 44 -21.28 -10.28 -3.51
CA SER A 44 -21.00 -11.64 -3.93
C SER A 44 -21.58 -12.62 -2.93
N ASN A 45 -22.26 -13.64 -3.40
CA ASN A 45 -22.77 -14.72 -2.57
C ASN A 45 -21.97 -16.00 -2.82
N MET A 46 -21.51 -16.61 -1.75
CA MET A 46 -20.77 -17.87 -1.80
C MET A 46 -21.71 -19.02 -1.46
N ASN A 47 -22.07 -19.79 -2.47
CA ASN A 47 -22.88 -21.00 -2.38
C ASN A 47 -24.19 -20.84 -1.58
N GLY A 48 -24.84 -19.66 -1.64
CA GLY A 48 -26.05 -19.37 -0.89
C GLY A 48 -25.87 -19.12 0.62
N LYS A 49 -24.66 -19.37 1.16
CA LYS A 49 -24.39 -19.36 2.59
C LYS A 49 -23.85 -18.01 3.11
N VAL A 50 -22.89 -17.41 2.41
CA VAL A 50 -22.18 -16.24 2.89
C VAL A 50 -22.16 -15.11 1.86
N TRP A 51 -22.34 -13.89 2.33
CA TRP A 51 -22.24 -12.69 1.53
C TRP A 51 -20.92 -11.97 1.77
N GLU A 52 -20.34 -11.51 0.69
CA GLU A 52 -19.27 -10.55 0.70
C GLU A 52 -19.75 -9.24 0.06
N GLN A 53 -19.52 -8.14 0.74
CA GLN A 53 -19.89 -6.80 0.29
C GLN A 53 -18.62 -5.98 0.05
N TYR A 54 -18.55 -5.35 -1.11
CA TYR A 54 -17.60 -4.30 -1.43
C TYR A 54 -18.34 -3.01 -1.77
N MET A 55 -17.91 -1.90 -1.21
CA MET A 55 -18.37 -0.55 -1.53
C MET A 55 -17.16 0.34 -1.81
N GLY A 56 -17.23 1.14 -2.87
CA GLY A 56 -16.18 2.08 -3.23
C GLY A 56 -16.76 3.42 -3.63
N ALA A 57 -16.10 4.49 -3.25
CA ALA A 57 -16.40 5.86 -3.66
C ALA A 57 -15.10 6.54 -4.11
N ASN A 58 -15.16 7.26 -5.24
CA ASN A 58 -14.07 8.06 -5.74
C ASN A 58 -14.61 9.43 -6.13
N ALA A 59 -13.87 10.48 -5.81
CA ALA A 59 -14.18 11.85 -6.21
C ALA A 59 -12.91 12.55 -6.66
N SER A 60 -13.00 13.37 -7.69
CA SER A 60 -11.92 14.27 -8.08
C SER A 60 -12.45 15.65 -8.44
N LEU A 61 -11.69 16.66 -8.03
CA LEU A 61 -11.92 18.07 -8.32
C LEU A 61 -10.63 18.67 -8.90
N VAL A 62 -10.77 19.41 -9.98
CA VAL A 62 -9.65 20.01 -10.69
C VAL A 62 -10.01 21.43 -11.05
N SER A 63 -9.08 22.36 -10.86
CA SER A 63 -9.25 23.76 -11.26
C SER A 63 -9.31 23.86 -12.79
N LYS A 64 -10.01 24.89 -13.29
CA LYS A 64 -10.21 25.10 -14.74
C LYS A 64 -8.90 25.27 -15.51
N ASP A 65 -7.89 25.82 -14.86
CA ASP A 65 -6.54 26.05 -15.38
C ASP A 65 -5.56 24.91 -15.10
N ASN A 66 -6.03 23.82 -14.49
CA ASN A 66 -5.22 22.69 -14.04
C ASN A 66 -4.08 23.04 -13.08
N THR A 67 -4.18 24.17 -12.38
CA THR A 67 -3.19 24.60 -11.40
C THR A 67 -3.20 23.70 -10.17
N TYR A 68 -4.37 23.23 -9.74
CA TYR A 68 -4.48 22.27 -8.64
C TYR A 68 -5.55 21.20 -8.92
N GLY A 69 -5.36 20.07 -8.32
CA GLY A 69 -6.32 18.98 -8.35
C GLY A 69 -6.26 18.14 -7.08
N ILE A 70 -7.40 17.59 -6.67
CA ILE A 70 -7.56 16.72 -5.54
C ILE A 70 -8.38 15.51 -5.95
N ALA A 71 -7.93 14.33 -5.55
CA ALA A 71 -8.67 13.08 -5.65
C ALA A 71 -8.80 12.44 -4.28
N LEU A 72 -10.00 11.99 -3.98
CA LEU A 72 -10.35 11.26 -2.78
C LEU A 72 -10.86 9.88 -3.16
N TYR A 73 -10.56 8.88 -2.36
CA TYR A 73 -11.17 7.58 -2.50
C TYR A 73 -11.41 6.94 -1.15
N GLN A 74 -12.45 6.15 -1.09
CA GLN A 74 -12.77 5.30 0.04
C GLN A 74 -13.23 3.94 -0.48
N SER A 75 -12.85 2.88 0.20
CA SER A 75 -13.40 1.55 -0.02
C SER A 75 -13.66 0.83 1.29
N TYR A 76 -14.73 0.08 1.29
CA TYR A 76 -15.13 -0.79 2.38
C TYR A 76 -15.37 -2.19 1.83
N ARG A 77 -14.83 -3.21 2.51
CA ARG A 77 -15.03 -4.61 2.18
C ARG A 77 -15.34 -5.40 3.44
N ASN A 78 -16.41 -6.17 3.41
CA ASN A 78 -16.81 -7.00 4.51
C ASN A 78 -17.23 -8.38 4.03
N ARG A 79 -16.76 -9.40 4.71
CA ARG A 79 -17.12 -10.81 4.48
C ARG A 79 -17.20 -11.53 5.81
N ASN A 80 -18.27 -12.29 6.00
CA ASN A 80 -18.36 -13.27 7.07
C ASN A 80 -17.53 -14.52 6.75
N PRO A 81 -17.12 -15.31 7.76
CA PRO A 81 -16.38 -16.55 7.50
C PRO A 81 -17.23 -17.51 6.69
N TYR A 82 -16.60 -18.24 5.77
CA TYR A 82 -17.23 -19.24 4.95
C TYR A 82 -16.56 -20.60 5.17
N ASP A 83 -17.38 -21.55 5.62
CA ASP A 83 -17.08 -22.95 5.78
C ASP A 83 -17.74 -23.68 4.60
N ALA A 84 -16.93 -24.24 3.70
CA ALA A 84 -17.38 -24.83 2.46
C ALA A 84 -17.90 -26.26 2.66
N ASP A 85 -17.19 -27.09 3.40
CA ASP A 85 -17.47 -28.51 3.60
C ASP A 85 -18.24 -28.82 4.87
N GLY A 86 -18.38 -27.87 5.79
CA GLY A 86 -19.22 -28.01 7.00
C GLY A 86 -18.49 -28.67 8.17
N ASP A 87 -17.16 -28.65 8.17
CA ASP A 87 -16.35 -29.21 9.25
C ASP A 87 -16.16 -28.29 10.45
N GLY A 88 -16.71 -27.06 10.36
CA GLY A 88 -16.65 -26.02 11.39
C GLY A 88 -15.46 -25.09 11.28
N PHE A 89 -14.56 -25.31 10.32
CA PHE A 89 -13.43 -24.43 10.03
C PHE A 89 -13.70 -23.61 8.76
N SER A 90 -13.11 -22.42 8.67
CA SER A 90 -13.34 -21.54 7.55
C SER A 90 -12.27 -21.68 6.48
N GLU A 91 -12.63 -22.01 5.24
CA GLU A 91 -11.75 -21.90 4.07
C GLU A 91 -11.56 -20.45 3.67
N LEU A 92 -12.57 -19.61 3.92
CA LEU A 92 -12.46 -18.18 3.74
C LEU A 92 -12.76 -17.47 5.07
N GLY A 93 -11.74 -16.89 5.66
CA GLY A 93 -11.86 -16.20 6.94
C GLY A 93 -12.75 -14.94 6.89
N LYS A 94 -13.16 -14.48 8.05
CA LYS A 94 -13.80 -13.16 8.22
C LYS A 94 -12.87 -12.06 7.77
N LEU A 95 -13.40 -11.10 7.03
CA LEU A 95 -12.67 -9.93 6.54
C LEU A 95 -13.49 -8.67 6.79
N ASN A 96 -12.88 -7.66 7.38
CA ASN A 96 -13.37 -6.29 7.41
C ASN A 96 -12.22 -5.36 7.06
N MET A 97 -12.38 -4.57 6.00
CA MET A 97 -11.35 -3.65 5.53
C MET A 97 -11.96 -2.31 5.17
N ASN A 98 -11.37 -1.25 5.66
CA ASN A 98 -11.72 0.12 5.33
C ASN A 98 -10.45 0.85 4.89
N THR A 99 -10.49 1.41 3.68
CA THR A 99 -9.36 2.17 3.11
C THR A 99 -9.85 3.55 2.71
N PHE A 100 -9.08 4.57 3.09
CA PHE A 100 -9.26 5.94 2.64
C PHE A 100 -7.96 6.43 2.03
N GLY A 101 -8.05 7.25 0.99
CA GLY A 101 -6.89 7.90 0.41
C GLY A 101 -7.21 9.26 -0.20
N LEU A 102 -6.18 10.09 -0.17
CA LEU A 102 -6.13 11.43 -0.72
C LEU A 102 -4.92 11.53 -1.63
N ARG A 103 -5.10 12.11 -2.81
CA ARG A 103 -4.03 12.56 -3.68
C ARG A 103 -4.32 13.97 -4.16
N THR A 104 -3.35 14.86 -4.07
CA THR A 104 -3.48 16.23 -4.53
C THR A 104 -2.21 16.68 -5.22
N TYR A 105 -2.36 17.62 -6.14
CA TYR A 105 -1.23 18.34 -6.72
C TYR A 105 -1.51 19.84 -6.75
N TYR A 106 -0.43 20.58 -6.74
CA TYR A 106 -0.39 22.03 -6.98
C TYR A 106 0.76 22.37 -7.94
N ARG A 107 0.49 23.19 -8.95
CA ARG A 107 1.44 23.66 -9.95
C ARG A 107 1.67 25.16 -9.76
N PRO A 108 2.67 25.58 -8.96
CA PRO A 108 3.01 26.99 -8.77
C PRO A 108 3.33 27.69 -10.09
N THR A 109 3.93 26.97 -11.02
CA THR A 109 4.25 27.41 -12.38
C THR A 109 3.98 26.28 -13.37
N GLN A 110 3.98 26.59 -14.68
CA GLN A 110 3.90 25.55 -15.71
C GLN A 110 5.06 24.55 -15.66
N PHE A 111 6.19 24.91 -15.04
CA PHE A 111 7.39 24.10 -14.94
C PHE A 111 7.61 23.45 -13.57
N SER A 112 6.69 23.62 -12.64
CA SER A 112 6.84 23.06 -11.30
C SER A 112 5.56 22.41 -10.81
N ARG A 113 5.72 21.32 -10.04
CA ARG A 113 4.62 20.57 -9.46
C ARG A 113 4.97 20.05 -8.08
N ILE A 114 4.08 20.30 -7.14
CA ILE A 114 4.07 19.68 -5.81
C ILE A 114 2.96 18.62 -5.82
N SER A 115 3.23 17.44 -5.31
CA SER A 115 2.20 16.40 -5.12
C SER A 115 2.25 15.86 -3.70
N LEU A 116 1.08 15.66 -3.12
CA LEU A 116 0.89 15.08 -1.79
C LEU A 116 -0.03 13.88 -1.90
N GLU A 117 0.32 12.80 -1.21
CA GLU A 117 -0.49 11.60 -1.09
C GLU A 117 -0.63 11.21 0.38
N TYR A 118 -1.80 10.68 0.74
CA TYR A 118 -2.05 10.07 2.03
C TYR A 118 -2.98 8.88 1.86
N HIS A 119 -2.67 7.80 2.55
CA HIS A 119 -3.47 6.57 2.55
C HIS A 119 -3.57 6.04 3.97
N THR A 120 -4.74 5.55 4.33
CA THR A 120 -4.95 4.79 5.56
C THR A 120 -5.76 3.54 5.26
N THR A 121 -5.37 2.42 5.86
CA THR A 121 -6.07 1.16 5.76
C THR A 121 -6.21 0.56 7.15
N ASN A 122 -7.45 0.24 7.52
CA ASN A 122 -7.76 -0.56 8.69
C ASN A 122 -8.27 -1.91 8.19
N GLU A 123 -7.59 -2.98 8.53
CA GLU A 123 -7.95 -4.33 8.13
C GLU A 123 -8.03 -5.24 9.33
N PHE A 124 -9.10 -6.03 9.38
CA PHE A 124 -9.26 -7.15 10.29
C PHE A 124 -9.50 -8.41 9.49
N ARG A 125 -8.71 -9.44 9.76
CA ARG A 125 -8.89 -10.80 9.21
C ARG A 125 -8.89 -11.81 10.33
N ARG A 126 -9.73 -12.82 10.21
CA ARG A 126 -9.74 -13.97 11.11
C ARG A 126 -10.17 -15.23 10.37
N GLY A 127 -9.35 -16.26 10.42
CA GLY A 127 -9.64 -17.63 10.00
C GLY A 127 -9.64 -18.59 11.17
N GLY A 128 -10.09 -19.81 10.96
CA GLY A 128 -10.18 -20.86 11.96
C GLY A 128 -11.64 -21.23 12.28
N ASN A 129 -11.93 -21.46 13.55
CA ASN A 129 -13.26 -21.86 14.01
C ASN A 129 -13.76 -21.03 15.19
N LYS A 130 -14.97 -21.32 15.70
CA LYS A 130 -15.55 -20.73 16.93
C LYS A 130 -15.44 -19.21 16.98
N PHE A 131 -15.92 -18.54 15.93
CA PHE A 131 -15.76 -17.08 15.72
C PHE A 131 -16.36 -16.19 16.82
N ASP A 132 -17.22 -16.74 17.67
CA ASP A 132 -17.86 -16.04 18.80
C ASP A 132 -16.97 -16.00 20.06
N LEU A 133 -15.92 -16.83 20.10
CA LEU A 133 -14.96 -16.89 21.19
C LEU A 133 -13.73 -16.02 20.93
N GLN A 134 -12.94 -15.75 21.99
CA GLN A 134 -11.63 -15.11 21.82
C GLN A 134 -10.67 -16.02 21.04
N PRO A 135 -9.68 -15.47 20.33
CA PRO A 135 -8.74 -16.27 19.52
C PRO A 135 -8.10 -17.43 20.29
N HIS A 136 -7.65 -17.19 21.52
CA HIS A 136 -7.00 -18.19 22.37
C HIS A 136 -7.98 -19.20 23.03
N GLU A 137 -9.27 -19.07 22.82
CA GLU A 137 -10.29 -20.00 23.33
C GLU A 137 -10.77 -20.99 22.26
N THR A 138 -10.20 -20.89 21.05
CA THR A 138 -10.57 -21.69 19.89
C THR A 138 -9.62 -22.87 19.70
N ASP A 139 -10.00 -23.81 18.85
CA ASP A 139 -9.12 -24.96 18.53
C ASP A 139 -7.95 -24.52 17.67
N ILE A 140 -8.20 -23.63 16.71
CA ILE A 140 -7.20 -22.98 15.88
C ILE A 140 -7.72 -21.63 15.41
N THR A 141 -6.89 -20.60 15.48
CA THR A 141 -7.21 -19.27 14.92
C THR A 141 -5.96 -18.60 14.35
N GLU A 142 -6.14 -18.07 13.15
CA GLU A 142 -5.29 -17.04 12.57
C GLU A 142 -6.05 -15.72 12.58
N GLN A 143 -5.56 -14.73 13.30
CA GLN A 143 -6.17 -13.40 13.35
C GLN A 143 -5.14 -12.32 13.18
N THR A 144 -5.46 -11.33 12.33
CA THR A 144 -4.65 -10.11 12.17
C THR A 144 -5.53 -8.87 12.18
N LYS A 145 -5.03 -7.83 12.83
CA LYS A 145 -5.59 -6.48 12.76
C LYS A 145 -4.46 -5.54 12.36
N HIS A 146 -4.59 -4.92 11.19
CA HIS A 146 -3.63 -3.95 10.68
C HIS A 146 -4.22 -2.54 10.71
N VAL A 147 -3.40 -1.57 11.12
CA VAL A 147 -3.63 -0.14 10.89
C VAL A 147 -2.40 0.37 10.15
N ILE A 148 -2.59 0.73 8.89
CA ILE A 148 -1.52 1.21 8.02
C ILE A 148 -1.83 2.66 7.68
N ASN A 149 -0.86 3.56 7.92
CA ASN A 149 -0.91 4.95 7.50
C ASN A 149 0.32 5.23 6.66
N SER A 150 0.13 5.78 5.48
CA SER A 150 1.22 6.15 4.59
C SER A 150 0.98 7.52 3.97
N GLY A 151 2.06 8.24 3.72
CA GLY A 151 2.01 9.54 3.07
C GLY A 151 3.24 9.77 2.22
N GLY A 152 3.11 10.61 1.22
CA GLY A 152 4.19 10.99 0.33
C GLY A 152 4.08 12.43 -0.13
N LEU A 153 5.23 13.07 -0.27
CA LEU A 153 5.36 14.41 -0.82
C LEU A 153 6.38 14.36 -1.94
N SER A 154 6.09 14.98 -3.06
CA SER A 154 7.05 15.15 -4.15
C SER A 154 7.02 16.57 -4.71
N TYR A 155 8.18 17.00 -5.18
CA TYR A 155 8.36 18.24 -5.92
C TYR A 155 9.11 17.96 -7.21
N ASP A 156 8.51 18.32 -8.33
CA ASP A 156 9.10 18.23 -9.67
C ASP A 156 9.35 19.63 -10.23
N LEU A 157 10.54 19.86 -10.74
CA LEU A 157 10.94 21.07 -11.46
C LEU A 157 11.41 20.70 -12.85
N PHE A 158 10.86 21.38 -13.85
CA PHE A 158 11.20 21.20 -15.26
C PHE A 158 11.82 22.48 -15.82
N TRP A 159 12.71 22.36 -16.81
CA TRP A 159 13.25 23.49 -17.56
C TRP A 159 13.69 23.08 -18.96
N LYS A 160 14.05 24.05 -19.78
CA LYS A 160 14.40 23.86 -21.19
C LYS A 160 13.34 23.05 -21.94
N GLU A 161 12.10 23.55 -21.93
CA GLU A 161 10.97 22.89 -22.63
C GLU A 161 10.77 21.44 -22.22
N TYR A 162 10.84 21.16 -20.89
CA TYR A 162 10.70 19.82 -20.30
C TYR A 162 11.80 18.81 -20.65
N LYS A 163 12.90 19.25 -21.28
CA LYS A 163 14.05 18.37 -21.57
C LYS A 163 14.79 17.96 -20.30
N HIS A 164 14.70 18.75 -19.26
CA HIS A 164 15.34 18.47 -17.97
C HIS A 164 14.30 18.43 -16.85
N LYS A 165 14.47 17.50 -15.95
CA LYS A 165 13.62 17.33 -14.76
C LYS A 165 14.50 17.11 -13.53
N LEU A 166 14.18 17.81 -12.46
CA LEU A 166 14.68 17.55 -11.11
C LEU A 166 13.50 17.19 -10.22
N SER A 167 13.58 16.05 -9.57
CA SER A 167 12.55 15.56 -8.65
C SER A 167 13.12 15.40 -7.25
N PHE A 168 12.37 15.86 -6.26
CA PHE A 168 12.59 15.51 -4.84
C PHE A 168 11.35 14.80 -4.34
N TYR A 169 11.53 13.76 -3.54
CA TYR A 169 10.43 13.01 -2.96
C TYR A 169 10.76 12.50 -1.57
N SER A 170 9.71 12.36 -0.77
CA SER A 170 9.78 11.69 0.52
C SER A 170 8.49 10.93 0.75
N SER A 171 8.58 9.76 1.35
CA SER A 171 7.45 8.96 1.76
C SER A 171 7.67 8.35 3.14
N ILE A 172 6.58 8.20 3.88
CA ILE A 172 6.57 7.59 5.20
C ILE A 172 5.42 6.59 5.29
N GLN A 173 5.67 5.43 5.87
CA GLN A 173 4.63 4.46 6.19
C GLN A 173 4.80 3.98 7.62
N HIS A 174 3.70 4.00 8.37
CA HIS A 174 3.60 3.40 9.69
C HIS A 174 2.57 2.28 9.66
N THR A 175 2.98 1.09 10.12
CA THR A 175 2.13 -0.08 10.24
C THR A 175 2.08 -0.52 11.70
N ASP A 176 0.88 -0.63 12.25
CA ASP A 176 0.62 -1.26 13.55
C ASP A 176 -0.18 -2.54 13.30
N ARG A 177 0.37 -3.69 13.69
CA ARG A 177 -0.24 -5.00 13.53
C ARG A 177 -0.39 -5.69 14.88
N ASN A 178 -1.60 -6.11 15.20
CA ASN A 178 -1.87 -7.07 16.26
C ASN A 178 -2.24 -8.40 15.62
N SER A 179 -1.63 -9.48 16.03
CA SER A 179 -1.84 -10.81 15.47
C SER A 179 -2.07 -11.86 16.55
N TYR A 180 -2.72 -12.93 16.16
CA TYR A 180 -2.79 -14.18 16.89
C TYR A 180 -2.63 -15.31 15.87
N TYR A 181 -1.71 -16.21 16.12
CA TYR A 181 -1.48 -17.42 15.31
C TYR A 181 -1.32 -18.60 16.27
N GLY A 182 -2.42 -19.20 16.66
CA GLY A 182 -2.40 -20.24 17.70
C GLY A 182 -3.39 -21.36 17.48
N ALA A 183 -3.08 -22.49 18.11
CA ALA A 183 -3.92 -23.65 18.19
C ALA A 183 -3.93 -24.19 19.62
N GLN A 184 -4.88 -25.09 19.94
CA GLN A 184 -5.00 -25.74 21.24
C GLN A 184 -5.13 -24.76 22.41
N GLN A 185 -5.79 -23.64 22.20
CA GLN A 185 -6.08 -22.63 23.24
C GLN A 185 -4.82 -21.97 23.83
N ASP A 186 -3.80 -21.76 23.04
CA ASP A 186 -2.56 -21.11 23.48
C ASP A 186 -2.76 -19.60 23.73
N ALA A 187 -2.73 -19.21 24.99
CA ALA A 187 -2.85 -17.80 25.38
C ALA A 187 -1.61 -16.94 25.06
N ASN A 188 -0.48 -17.56 24.68
CA ASN A 188 0.77 -16.87 24.39
C ASN A 188 1.00 -16.61 22.89
N ALA A 189 0.09 -17.08 22.01
CA ALA A 189 0.23 -16.95 20.56
C ALA A 189 -0.15 -15.55 19.99
N TYR A 190 -0.12 -14.52 20.83
CA TYR A 190 -0.33 -13.13 20.44
C TYR A 190 0.97 -12.47 20.01
N GLY A 191 0.91 -11.65 18.97
CA GLY A 191 2.00 -10.85 18.49
C GLY A 191 1.62 -9.39 18.28
N LYS A 192 2.57 -8.50 18.42
CA LYS A 192 2.42 -7.08 18.12
C LYS A 192 3.64 -6.59 17.34
N THR A 193 3.37 -6.05 16.14
CA THR A 193 4.41 -5.51 15.25
C THR A 193 4.14 -4.03 15.03
N LYS A 194 5.17 -3.22 15.14
CA LYS A 194 5.18 -1.83 14.68
C LYS A 194 6.31 -1.67 13.67
N ASP A 195 5.98 -1.14 12.52
CA ASP A 195 6.94 -0.86 11.46
C ASP A 195 6.82 0.59 11.04
N LEU A 196 7.95 1.29 10.99
CA LEU A 196 8.06 2.64 10.46
C LEU A 196 9.12 2.63 9.35
N THR A 197 8.67 2.83 8.13
CA THR A 197 9.54 3.00 6.96
C THR A 197 9.49 4.44 6.50
N TRP A 198 10.66 5.02 6.26
CA TRP A 198 10.82 6.35 5.66
C TRP A 198 11.81 6.30 4.51
N VAL A 199 11.44 6.94 3.42
CA VAL A 199 12.26 7.09 2.20
C VAL A 199 12.32 8.55 1.81
N ALA A 200 13.49 9.03 1.42
CA ALA A 200 13.66 10.35 0.81
C ALA A 200 14.70 10.29 -0.28
N GLY A 201 14.47 10.99 -1.38
CA GLY A 201 15.38 10.98 -2.51
C GLY A 201 15.27 12.18 -3.40
N GLY A 202 16.25 12.28 -4.30
CA GLY A 202 16.29 13.24 -5.38
C GLY A 202 16.80 12.60 -6.66
N MET A 203 16.20 12.97 -7.78
CA MET A 203 16.56 12.43 -9.10
C MET A 203 16.59 13.53 -10.14
N TYR A 204 17.63 13.52 -10.94
CA TYR A 204 17.75 14.36 -12.13
C TYR A 204 17.63 13.50 -13.38
N VAL A 205 16.86 13.98 -14.35
CA VAL A 205 16.74 13.42 -15.70
C VAL A 205 17.00 14.52 -16.71
N GLY A 206 17.96 14.31 -17.61
CA GLY A 206 18.28 15.25 -18.69
C GLY A 206 18.24 14.57 -20.04
N ASN A 207 17.46 15.10 -20.97
CA ASN A 207 17.41 14.68 -22.36
C ASN A 207 18.25 15.63 -23.21
N PHE A 208 19.28 15.10 -23.82
CA PHE A 208 20.21 15.84 -24.67
C PHE A 208 19.96 15.44 -26.12
N GLU A 209 19.77 16.41 -26.99
CA GLU A 209 19.54 16.17 -28.42
C GLU A 209 20.74 15.50 -29.11
N LYS A 210 21.93 15.81 -28.63
CA LYS A 210 23.17 15.25 -29.17
C LYS A 210 24.24 15.18 -28.10
N VAL A 211 24.72 13.98 -27.85
CA VAL A 211 25.92 13.69 -27.08
C VAL A 211 26.83 12.87 -27.99
N LEU A 212 27.98 13.42 -28.38
CA LEU A 212 28.85 12.87 -29.41
C LEU A 212 28.13 12.70 -30.76
N PHE A 213 27.49 11.56 -31.01
CA PHE A 213 26.91 11.19 -32.31
C PHE A 213 25.38 10.95 -32.25
N SER A 214 24.76 10.85 -31.07
CA SER A 214 23.35 10.47 -30.93
C SER A 214 22.65 11.23 -29.82
N PRO A 215 21.30 11.26 -29.81
CA PRO A 215 20.52 11.68 -28.64
C PRO A 215 20.87 10.82 -27.44
N ALA A 216 20.84 11.41 -26.25
CA ALA A 216 21.12 10.70 -25.00
C ALA A 216 20.20 11.18 -23.87
N THR A 217 19.83 10.25 -23.01
CA THR A 217 19.19 10.55 -21.73
C THR A 217 20.14 10.22 -20.60
N PHE A 218 20.38 11.18 -19.74
CA PHE A 218 21.16 10.99 -18.51
C PHE A 218 20.23 11.00 -17.32
N THR A 219 20.35 10.00 -16.44
CA THR A 219 19.60 9.91 -15.18
C THR A 219 20.58 9.70 -14.05
N ALA A 220 20.46 10.51 -13.01
CA ALA A 220 21.22 10.37 -11.77
C ALA A 220 20.31 10.62 -10.57
N GLY A 221 20.46 9.87 -9.49
CA GLY A 221 19.66 10.03 -8.30
C GLY A 221 20.38 9.53 -7.06
N LEU A 222 19.88 10.00 -5.92
CA LEU A 222 20.26 9.56 -4.60
C LEU A 222 18.98 9.26 -3.83
N GLU A 223 18.99 8.16 -3.08
CA GLU A 223 17.90 7.78 -2.21
C GLU A 223 18.42 7.34 -0.86
N TYR A 224 17.73 7.73 0.19
CA TYR A 224 17.94 7.26 1.55
C TYR A 224 16.68 6.56 2.02
N GLN A 225 16.84 5.37 2.57
CA GLN A 225 15.78 4.59 3.17
C GLN A 225 16.15 4.22 4.60
N ASN A 226 15.19 4.36 5.49
CA ASN A 226 15.26 3.87 6.87
C ASN A 226 14.04 3.03 7.18
N ASN A 227 14.24 1.90 7.83
CA ASN A 227 13.18 1.05 8.35
C ASN A 227 13.46 0.75 9.82
N SER A 228 12.44 0.94 10.65
CA SER A 228 12.48 0.60 12.08
C SER A 228 11.35 -0.38 12.36
N LEU A 229 11.72 -1.63 12.58
CA LEU A 229 10.80 -2.72 12.90
C LEU A 229 10.93 -3.07 14.37
N HIS A 230 9.80 -3.06 15.09
CA HIS A 230 9.68 -3.56 16.44
C HIS A 230 8.63 -4.66 16.45
N ASP A 231 9.06 -5.89 16.69
CA ASP A 231 8.19 -7.07 16.70
C ASP A 231 8.27 -7.74 18.07
N VAL A 232 7.11 -7.89 18.72
CA VAL A 232 6.96 -8.60 19.98
C VAL A 232 6.05 -9.79 19.72
N CYS A 233 6.64 -10.98 19.71
CA CYS A 233 5.91 -12.23 19.65
C CYS A 233 6.01 -12.90 21.02
N LEU A 234 4.87 -13.22 21.63
CA LEU A 234 4.83 -13.92 22.91
C LEU A 234 5.19 -15.41 22.78
N LEU A 235 5.38 -15.89 21.55
CA LEU A 235 5.81 -17.27 21.25
C LEU A 235 7.30 -17.56 21.54
N TYR A 236 8.04 -16.64 22.17
CA TYR A 236 9.39 -16.92 22.61
C TYR A 236 9.37 -17.59 23.99
N THR A 237 8.99 -18.84 24.05
CA THR A 237 9.33 -19.69 25.17
C THR A 237 9.42 -21.13 24.72
N SER A 238 10.57 -21.56 24.57
CA SER A 238 11.24 -22.72 25.17
C SER A 238 12.50 -22.91 24.39
N ASP A 239 13.51 -22.60 25.02
CA ASP A 239 14.61 -23.49 25.29
C ASP A 239 14.68 -24.72 24.35
N ALA A 240 15.32 -24.48 23.22
CA ALA A 240 16.04 -25.54 22.52
C ALA A 240 17.47 -25.67 23.08
N ALA A 241 17.69 -25.35 24.36
CA ALA A 241 19.02 -25.32 24.99
C ALA A 241 19.15 -26.19 26.22
N ASP A 242 18.15 -27.02 26.55
CA ASP A 242 18.26 -28.01 27.62
C ASP A 242 17.84 -29.39 27.11
N ASP A 243 18.68 -30.02 26.27
CA ASP A 243 18.84 -31.45 26.12
C ASP A 243 20.27 -31.78 25.64
#